data_916f236da82f97f96239278f5a79f01c
#
_entry.id   916f236da82f97f96239278f5a79f01c
#
_cell.length_a   1.000
_cell.length_b   1.000
_cell.length_c   1.000
_cell.angle_alpha   90.00
_cell.angle_beta   90.00
_cell.angle_gamma   90.00
#
_symmetry.space_group_name_H-M   'P 1'
#
loop_
_entity.id
_entity.type
_entity.pdbx_description
1 polymer ?
#
loop_
_entity_poly.entity_id
_entity_poly.type
_entity_poly.pdbx_seq_one_letter_code
_entity_poly.pdbx_strand_id
1 'polypeptide(L)'
;LIEKSRIMSNVSLIIEERAADIGNFKVGRLLPFRQKRTVGPFAFIDHMGPAYLKDFQNLDVPPHPHIGLSTLTYLFEGAVMHRDSIGTAMEIQPGAVNWMTAGKGVVHSERTPEKWRHTEKVLHGLQIWVALPKELEEMEPEFHHIDAEKLPHWTDGPVSYRLIAGEIMGQKSAVPVHSPLYLIEIKATEQATIEIGSELFGESALYILEGEILSGEHVYYPKHILVANDATLCGFTMKAGTTVYIFGGEPFPEERFIFWNFVSSSKERIEQAKADWEADRFPRVPGETERVPLPVSQLKAKSS
;
A
#
# COMPACT_ATOMS: atom_id res chain seq x y z
N LEU A 1 33.53 -19.52 28.35
CA LEU A 1 32.13 -19.27 28.59
C LEU A 1 31.74 -18.14 27.62
N ILE A 2 31.27 -18.53 26.42
CA ILE A 2 30.76 -17.60 25.40
C ILE A 2 29.31 -17.35 25.80
N GLU A 3 28.98 -16.15 26.26
CA GLU A 3 27.60 -15.70 26.40
C GLU A 3 26.91 -15.82 25.05
N LYS A 4 26.03 -16.82 24.95
CA LYS A 4 25.05 -16.87 23.86
C LYS A 4 24.11 -15.67 24.03
N SER A 5 24.41 -14.57 23.38
CA SER A 5 23.48 -13.47 23.21
C SER A 5 22.21 -14.07 22.57
N ARG A 6 21.13 -14.17 23.34
CA ARG A 6 19.80 -14.41 22.81
C ARG A 6 19.44 -13.20 21.97
N ILE A 7 19.66 -13.28 20.68
CA ILE A 7 19.04 -12.34 19.72
C ILE A 7 17.54 -12.68 19.79
N MET A 8 16.82 -11.93 20.61
CA MET A 8 15.35 -11.98 20.59
C MET A 8 14.90 -11.47 19.26
N SER A 9 14.00 -12.20 18.60
CA SER A 9 13.34 -11.72 17.38
C SER A 9 12.61 -10.41 17.70
N ASN A 10 12.99 -9.31 17.06
CA ASN A 10 12.33 -8.01 17.22
C ASN A 10 10.97 -7.92 16.49
N VAL A 11 10.45 -9.06 16.07
CA VAL A 11 9.13 -9.17 15.45
C VAL A 11 8.07 -9.32 16.53
N SER A 12 7.17 -8.34 16.63
CA SER A 12 6.04 -8.34 17.57
C SER A 12 4.82 -9.06 17.05
N LEU A 13 4.62 -9.02 15.74
CA LEU A 13 3.43 -9.56 15.09
C LEU A 13 3.77 -10.01 13.68
N ILE A 14 3.25 -11.18 13.30
CA ILE A 14 3.28 -11.68 11.92
C ILE A 14 1.86 -11.58 11.38
N ILE A 15 1.68 -10.92 10.25
CA ILE A 15 0.41 -10.79 9.55
C ILE A 15 0.51 -11.57 8.24
N GLU A 16 -0.30 -12.62 8.13
CA GLU A 16 -0.43 -13.38 6.89
C GLU A 16 -1.40 -12.71 5.92
N GLU A 17 -1.11 -12.82 4.63
CA GLU A 17 -1.98 -12.39 3.56
C GLU A 17 -3.33 -13.12 3.63
N ARG A 18 -4.43 -12.37 3.53
CA ARG A 18 -5.79 -12.89 3.53
C ARG A 18 -6.47 -12.60 2.22
N ALA A 19 -7.07 -13.59 1.59
CA ALA A 19 -7.85 -13.40 0.38
C ALA A 19 -9.00 -12.41 0.63
N ALA A 20 -9.06 -11.37 -0.17
CA ALA A 20 -10.16 -10.40 -0.20
C ALA A 20 -10.68 -10.24 -1.63
N ASP A 21 -12.00 -10.14 -1.76
CA ASP A 21 -12.66 -9.91 -3.05
C ASP A 21 -12.95 -8.41 -3.18
N ILE A 22 -12.49 -7.80 -4.27
CA ILE A 22 -12.72 -6.39 -4.59
C ILE A 22 -13.72 -6.21 -5.75
N GLY A 23 -14.54 -7.26 -6.01
CA GLY A 23 -15.59 -7.28 -7.01
C GLY A 23 -15.34 -8.30 -8.12
N ASN A 24 -14.43 -8.03 -9.03
CA ASN A 24 -14.07 -8.95 -10.13
C ASN A 24 -12.65 -9.52 -10.02
N PHE A 25 -11.97 -9.21 -8.91
CA PHE A 25 -10.58 -9.56 -8.70
C PHE A 25 -10.31 -9.89 -7.22
N LYS A 26 -9.49 -10.92 -6.97
CA LYS A 26 -9.06 -11.29 -5.62
C LYS A 26 -7.67 -10.74 -5.35
N VAL A 27 -7.51 -10.16 -4.17
CA VAL A 27 -6.26 -9.62 -3.67
C VAL A 27 -5.85 -10.31 -2.38
N GLY A 28 -4.58 -10.22 -2.04
CA GLY A 28 -4.05 -10.60 -0.75
C GLY A 28 -4.03 -9.41 0.19
N ARG A 29 -5.00 -9.30 1.09
CA ARG A 29 -5.07 -8.20 2.06
C ARG A 29 -4.15 -8.41 3.24
N LEU A 30 -3.29 -7.43 3.48
CA LEU A 30 -2.31 -7.42 4.56
C LEU A 30 -2.72 -6.46 5.69
N LEU A 31 -3.06 -5.21 5.36
CA LEU A 31 -3.62 -4.21 6.27
C LEU A 31 -4.99 -3.73 5.78
N PRO A 32 -5.91 -3.32 6.67
CA PRO A 32 -5.81 -3.36 8.14
C PRO A 32 -5.92 -4.79 8.69
N PHE A 33 -5.25 -5.03 9.81
CA PHE A 33 -5.35 -6.28 10.56
C PHE A 33 -5.99 -6.05 11.93
N ARG A 34 -6.67 -7.05 12.50
CA ARG A 34 -7.42 -6.88 13.75
C ARG A 34 -6.54 -6.37 14.91
N GLN A 35 -5.31 -6.90 15.04
CA GLN A 35 -4.38 -6.56 16.12
C GLN A 35 -3.49 -5.36 15.79
N LYS A 36 -3.40 -4.97 14.50
CA LYS A 36 -2.59 -3.84 14.02
C LYS A 36 -3.30 -3.19 12.85
N ARG A 37 -3.99 -2.08 13.09
CA ARG A 37 -4.79 -1.42 12.05
C ARG A 37 -3.94 -0.59 11.10
N THR A 38 -2.88 0.02 11.63
CA THR A 38 -1.95 0.87 10.88
C THR A 38 -0.50 0.54 11.27
N VAL A 39 0.44 0.85 10.40
CA VAL A 39 1.88 0.87 10.69
C VAL A 39 2.35 2.28 10.33
N GLY A 40 2.65 3.11 11.33
CA GLY A 40 2.78 4.54 11.10
C GLY A 40 1.54 5.10 10.38
N PRO A 41 1.70 5.85 9.28
CA PRO A 41 0.58 6.36 8.49
C PRO A 41 -0.03 5.33 7.53
N PHE A 42 0.57 4.15 7.34
CA PHE A 42 0.07 3.11 6.44
C PHE A 42 -1.16 2.42 7.01
N ALA A 43 -2.31 2.63 6.37
CA ALA A 43 -3.63 2.17 6.86
C ALA A 43 -4.19 0.98 6.07
N PHE A 44 -3.66 0.71 4.87
CA PHE A 44 -4.16 -0.35 4.00
C PHE A 44 -3.06 -0.83 3.05
N ILE A 45 -2.96 -2.16 2.87
CA ILE A 45 -2.08 -2.78 1.90
C ILE A 45 -2.78 -4.00 1.32
N ASP A 46 -2.97 -3.99 -0.01
CA ASP A 46 -3.38 -5.13 -0.80
C ASP A 46 -2.26 -5.52 -1.77
N HIS A 47 -1.94 -6.80 -1.80
CA HIS A 47 -1.08 -7.42 -2.79
C HIS A 47 -1.96 -7.95 -3.93
N MET A 48 -1.81 -7.38 -5.12
CA MET A 48 -2.53 -7.73 -6.33
C MET A 48 -1.72 -8.74 -7.14
N GLY A 49 -2.20 -9.97 -7.24
CA GLY A 49 -1.59 -10.98 -8.10
C GLY A 49 -0.40 -11.76 -7.51
N PRO A 50 0.50 -12.31 -8.38
CA PRO A 50 0.41 -12.27 -9.83
C PRO A 50 -0.87 -12.93 -10.36
N ALA A 51 -1.63 -12.19 -11.16
CA ALA A 51 -2.87 -12.64 -11.75
C ALA A 51 -2.72 -12.76 -13.27
N TYR A 52 -2.82 -13.99 -13.77
CA TYR A 52 -2.78 -14.29 -15.18
C TYR A 52 -4.19 -14.18 -15.76
N LEU A 53 -4.43 -13.12 -16.52
CA LEU A 53 -5.70 -12.80 -17.13
C LEU A 53 -5.69 -13.20 -18.61
N LYS A 54 -6.73 -13.93 -19.03
CA LYS A 54 -6.95 -14.25 -20.44
C LYS A 54 -7.37 -13.02 -21.22
N ASP A 55 -7.38 -13.10 -22.54
CA ASP A 55 -7.70 -12.03 -23.47
C ASP A 55 -9.05 -11.33 -23.18
N PHE A 56 -10.06 -12.08 -22.72
CA PHE A 56 -11.39 -11.53 -22.35
C PHE A 56 -11.53 -11.10 -20.88
N GLN A 57 -10.52 -11.37 -20.05
CA GLN A 57 -10.52 -10.98 -18.63
C GLN A 57 -9.81 -9.64 -18.44
N ASN A 58 -10.44 -8.73 -17.70
CA ASN A 58 -9.88 -7.43 -17.41
C ASN A 58 -10.02 -7.09 -15.93
N LEU A 59 -9.07 -6.35 -15.40
CA LEU A 59 -9.26 -5.63 -14.15
C LEU A 59 -10.03 -4.36 -14.47
N ASP A 60 -11.25 -4.25 -13.97
CA ASP A 60 -12.06 -3.05 -14.10
C ASP A 60 -12.70 -2.76 -12.75
N VAL A 61 -12.12 -1.84 -11.99
CA VAL A 61 -12.70 -1.32 -10.76
C VAL A 61 -13.44 -0.03 -11.12
N PRO A 62 -14.80 -0.03 -11.06
CA PRO A 62 -15.60 1.14 -11.39
C PRO A 62 -15.35 2.31 -10.43
N PRO A 63 -15.85 3.51 -10.75
CA PRO A 63 -15.73 4.69 -9.90
C PRO A 63 -16.13 4.43 -8.45
N HIS A 64 -15.20 4.72 -7.55
CA HIS A 64 -15.34 4.60 -6.10
C HIS A 64 -14.62 5.76 -5.41
N PRO A 65 -15.14 6.20 -4.25
CA PRO A 65 -14.65 7.40 -3.57
C PRO A 65 -13.58 7.09 -2.54
N HIS A 66 -12.74 8.10 -2.24
CA HIS A 66 -11.84 8.11 -1.09
C HIS A 66 -11.91 9.45 -0.36
N ILE A 67 -11.66 9.46 0.95
CA ILE A 67 -11.43 10.64 1.79
C ILE A 67 -10.30 10.37 2.79
N GLY A 68 -9.57 11.42 3.20
CA GLY A 68 -8.66 11.43 4.35
C GLY A 68 -7.41 10.55 4.20
N LEU A 69 -7.08 10.17 2.98
CA LEU A 69 -5.93 9.32 2.67
C LEU A 69 -5.27 9.71 1.34
N SER A 70 -4.09 9.18 1.10
CA SER A 70 -3.50 9.06 -0.24
C SER A 70 -3.46 7.60 -0.65
N THR A 71 -3.78 7.29 -1.92
CA THR A 71 -3.54 5.97 -2.52
C THR A 71 -2.19 5.95 -3.21
N LEU A 72 -1.46 4.85 -3.07
CA LEU A 72 -0.24 4.56 -3.79
C LEU A 72 -0.43 3.27 -4.56
N THR A 73 -0.36 3.35 -5.90
CA THR A 73 -0.34 2.19 -6.77
C THR A 73 1.10 1.98 -7.26
N TYR A 74 1.64 0.78 -7.06
CA TYR A 74 2.98 0.39 -7.48
C TYR A 74 2.92 -0.98 -8.14
N LEU A 75 3.20 -1.03 -9.45
CA LEU A 75 3.12 -2.28 -10.21
C LEU A 75 4.50 -2.91 -10.37
N PHE A 76 4.53 -4.23 -10.28
CA PHE A 76 5.69 -5.09 -10.63
C PHE A 76 5.58 -5.57 -12.06
N GLU A 77 4.34 -5.84 -12.52
CA GLU A 77 4.03 -6.32 -13.86
C GLU A 77 2.63 -5.88 -14.28
N GLY A 78 2.43 -5.67 -15.57
CA GLY A 78 1.16 -5.24 -16.13
C GLY A 78 1.01 -3.72 -16.19
N ALA A 79 -0.23 -3.27 -16.39
CA ALA A 79 -0.57 -1.86 -16.45
C ALA A 79 -2.00 -1.61 -15.98
N VAL A 80 -2.23 -0.44 -15.39
CA VAL A 80 -3.55 0.03 -14.96
C VAL A 80 -3.78 1.44 -15.47
N MET A 81 -4.97 1.69 -16.04
CA MET A 81 -5.43 3.03 -16.42
C MET A 81 -6.21 3.61 -15.25
N HIS A 82 -5.64 4.61 -14.61
CA HIS A 82 -6.30 5.44 -13.60
C HIS A 82 -7.06 6.59 -14.26
N ARG A 83 -8.30 6.82 -13.81
CA ARG A 83 -9.05 8.05 -14.11
C ARG A 83 -9.69 8.56 -12.84
N ASP A 84 -9.73 9.88 -12.65
CA ASP A 84 -10.29 10.46 -11.45
C ASP A 84 -11.19 11.67 -11.69
N SER A 85 -11.86 12.10 -10.64
CA SER A 85 -12.81 13.22 -10.66
C SER A 85 -12.16 14.61 -10.72
N ILE A 86 -10.83 14.71 -10.59
CA ILE A 86 -10.09 15.95 -10.81
C ILE A 86 -9.59 16.09 -12.26
N GLY A 87 -9.92 15.09 -13.11
CA GLY A 87 -9.65 15.12 -14.55
C GLY A 87 -8.38 14.39 -14.99
N THR A 88 -7.73 13.64 -14.09
CA THR A 88 -6.57 12.83 -14.44
C THR A 88 -6.99 11.62 -15.27
N ALA A 89 -6.18 11.28 -16.27
CA ALA A 89 -6.22 10.00 -16.98
C ALA A 89 -4.76 9.57 -17.21
N MET A 90 -4.30 8.59 -16.41
CA MET A 90 -2.90 8.18 -16.38
C MET A 90 -2.76 6.66 -16.35
N GLU A 91 -2.02 6.12 -17.32
CA GLU A 91 -1.61 4.73 -17.31
C GLU A 91 -0.35 4.58 -16.45
N ILE A 92 -0.41 3.69 -15.45
CA ILE A 92 0.77 3.34 -14.67
C ILE A 92 1.47 2.12 -15.30
N GLN A 93 2.80 2.19 -15.36
CA GLN A 93 3.71 1.15 -15.81
C GLN A 93 4.50 0.56 -14.62
N PRO A 94 5.09 -0.65 -14.76
CA PRO A 94 5.88 -1.26 -13.72
C PRO A 94 7.02 -0.36 -13.23
N GLY A 95 7.19 -0.30 -11.90
CA GLY A 95 8.21 0.49 -11.23
C GLY A 95 7.90 1.97 -11.07
N ALA A 96 6.86 2.51 -11.74
CA ALA A 96 6.37 3.86 -11.51
C ALA A 96 5.41 3.91 -10.31
N VAL A 97 5.14 5.11 -9.80
CA VAL A 97 4.20 5.37 -8.73
C VAL A 97 3.07 6.27 -9.21
N ASN A 98 1.83 5.85 -9.03
CA ASN A 98 0.68 6.76 -8.98
C ASN A 98 0.37 7.08 -7.53
N TRP A 99 0.37 8.36 -7.19
CA TRP A 99 0.02 8.88 -5.88
C TRP A 99 -1.16 9.82 -6.01
N MET A 100 -2.32 9.40 -5.49
CA MET A 100 -3.53 10.21 -5.46
C MET A 100 -3.88 10.57 -4.03
N THR A 101 -3.77 11.85 -3.67
CA THR A 101 -4.22 12.38 -2.38
C THR A 101 -5.70 12.70 -2.47
N ALA A 102 -6.52 12.02 -1.66
CA ALA A 102 -7.97 12.19 -1.71
C ALA A 102 -8.46 13.42 -0.95
N GLY A 103 -7.78 13.79 0.14
CA GLY A 103 -8.16 14.94 0.95
C GLY A 103 -9.63 14.91 1.35
N LYS A 104 -10.36 16.00 1.07
CA LYS A 104 -11.79 16.15 1.34
C LYS A 104 -12.69 15.19 0.53
N GLY A 105 -12.18 14.63 -0.58
CA GLY A 105 -12.89 13.64 -1.37
C GLY A 105 -12.52 13.64 -2.84
N VAL A 106 -12.23 12.45 -3.37
CA VAL A 106 -11.99 12.18 -4.78
C VAL A 106 -12.66 10.87 -5.16
N VAL A 107 -13.08 10.76 -6.41
CA VAL A 107 -13.58 9.52 -7.00
C VAL A 107 -12.62 9.10 -8.10
N HIS A 108 -12.26 7.81 -8.14
CA HIS A 108 -11.45 7.28 -9.23
C HIS A 108 -11.90 5.91 -9.70
N SER A 109 -11.48 5.54 -10.89
CA SER A 109 -11.60 4.20 -11.46
C SER A 109 -10.22 3.66 -11.86
N GLU A 110 -10.06 2.36 -11.81
CA GLU A 110 -8.84 1.65 -12.19
C GLU A 110 -9.22 0.55 -13.16
N ARG A 111 -8.75 0.65 -14.41
CA ARG A 111 -9.16 -0.26 -15.48
C ARG A 111 -7.96 -0.82 -16.23
N THR A 112 -8.15 -1.98 -16.84
CA THR A 112 -7.21 -2.47 -17.87
C THR A 112 -7.13 -1.44 -19.00
N PRO A 113 -5.93 -0.95 -19.38
CA PRO A 113 -5.78 -0.05 -20.52
C PRO A 113 -6.32 -0.64 -21.82
N GLU A 114 -6.91 0.17 -22.68
CA GLU A 114 -7.61 -0.28 -23.91
C GLU A 114 -6.76 -1.18 -24.80
N LYS A 115 -5.48 -0.85 -24.97
CA LYS A 115 -4.52 -1.63 -25.76
C LYS A 115 -4.27 -3.05 -25.26
N TRP A 116 -4.59 -3.33 -23.98
CA TRP A 116 -4.39 -4.63 -23.36
C TRP A 116 -5.69 -5.43 -23.15
N ARG A 117 -6.87 -4.86 -23.45
CA ARG A 117 -8.16 -5.49 -23.15
C ARG A 117 -8.39 -6.83 -23.84
N HIS A 118 -7.83 -7.00 -25.03
CA HIS A 118 -8.00 -8.20 -25.86
C HIS A 118 -6.71 -9.01 -26.02
N THR A 119 -5.86 -8.99 -25.00
CA THR A 119 -4.61 -9.77 -24.96
C THR A 119 -4.51 -10.53 -23.66
N GLU A 120 -3.77 -11.63 -23.66
CA GLU A 120 -3.32 -12.26 -22.41
C GLU A 120 -2.39 -11.29 -21.68
N LYS A 121 -2.55 -11.19 -20.38
CA LYS A 121 -1.82 -10.22 -19.56
C LYS A 121 -1.63 -10.70 -18.14
N VAL A 122 -0.62 -10.16 -17.48
CA VAL A 122 -0.41 -10.34 -16.04
C VAL A 122 -0.67 -9.01 -15.35
N LEU A 123 -1.23 -9.08 -14.15
CA LEU A 123 -1.24 -7.96 -13.23
C LEU A 123 -0.62 -8.39 -11.91
N HIS A 124 0.39 -7.63 -11.47
CA HIS A 124 1.09 -7.86 -10.22
C HIS A 124 1.55 -6.54 -9.62
N GLY A 125 1.21 -6.27 -8.37
CA GLY A 125 1.58 -5.01 -7.72
C GLY A 125 1.05 -4.85 -6.30
N LEU A 126 1.24 -3.65 -5.75
CA LEU A 126 0.72 -3.24 -4.45
C LEU A 126 -0.22 -2.06 -4.61
N GLN A 127 -1.35 -2.13 -3.89
CA GLN A 127 -2.24 -1.00 -3.63
C GLN A 127 -2.13 -0.65 -2.15
N ILE A 128 -1.71 0.56 -1.86
CA ILE A 128 -1.41 1.03 -0.50
C ILE A 128 -2.22 2.29 -0.22
N TRP A 129 -2.75 2.41 1.00
CA TRP A 129 -3.32 3.67 1.48
C TRP A 129 -2.49 4.21 2.63
N VAL A 130 -2.17 5.49 2.53
CA VAL A 130 -1.46 6.26 3.54
C VAL A 130 -2.44 7.29 4.08
N ALA A 131 -2.77 7.20 5.36
CA ALA A 131 -3.68 8.14 6.00
C ALA A 131 -3.05 9.55 6.05
N LEU A 132 -3.87 10.58 5.95
CA LEU A 132 -3.43 11.95 6.07
C LEU A 132 -3.32 12.39 7.54
N PRO A 133 -2.42 13.34 7.88
CA PRO A 133 -2.51 14.09 9.12
C PRO A 133 -3.88 14.73 9.27
N LYS A 134 -4.38 14.83 10.50
CA LYS A 134 -5.74 15.34 10.80
C LYS A 134 -6.01 16.70 10.17
N GLU A 135 -5.04 17.59 10.22
CA GLU A 135 -5.11 18.95 9.66
C GLU A 135 -5.16 19.00 8.12
N LEU A 136 -4.80 17.89 7.46
CA LEU A 136 -4.79 17.76 6.00
C LEU A 136 -5.89 16.83 5.47
N GLU A 137 -6.72 16.22 6.34
CA GLU A 137 -7.79 15.32 5.88
C GLU A 137 -8.80 16.00 4.94
N GLU A 138 -8.97 17.32 5.02
CA GLU A 138 -9.88 18.11 4.18
C GLU A 138 -9.15 18.96 3.11
N MET A 139 -7.89 18.67 2.82
CA MET A 139 -7.17 19.36 1.74
C MET A 139 -7.79 19.08 0.36
N GLU A 140 -7.49 19.92 -0.62
CA GLU A 140 -7.90 19.67 -1.99
C GLU A 140 -7.25 18.38 -2.52
N PRO A 141 -7.96 17.56 -3.30
CA PRO A 141 -7.39 16.36 -3.88
C PRO A 141 -6.30 16.67 -4.92
N GLU A 142 -5.30 15.82 -4.97
CA GLU A 142 -4.15 15.96 -5.88
C GLU A 142 -3.79 14.61 -6.51
N PHE A 143 -3.19 14.65 -7.69
CA PHE A 143 -2.64 13.47 -8.34
C PHE A 143 -1.22 13.71 -8.84
N HIS A 144 -0.33 12.76 -8.57
CA HIS A 144 1.07 12.78 -9.01
C HIS A 144 1.45 11.43 -9.62
N HIS A 145 2.09 11.49 -10.79
CA HIS A 145 2.73 10.33 -11.41
C HIS A 145 4.24 10.51 -11.37
N ILE A 146 4.94 9.52 -10.83
CA ILE A 146 6.40 9.52 -10.75
C ILE A 146 6.91 8.32 -11.52
N ASP A 147 7.63 8.60 -12.61
CA ASP A 147 8.27 7.57 -13.44
C ASP A 147 9.30 6.77 -12.62
N ALA A 148 9.51 5.53 -12.99
CA ALA A 148 10.43 4.61 -12.30
C ALA A 148 11.87 5.17 -12.16
N GLU A 149 12.33 5.89 -13.19
CA GLU A 149 13.67 6.48 -13.27
C GLU A 149 13.86 7.67 -12.33
N LYS A 150 12.76 8.29 -11.88
CA LYS A 150 12.77 9.42 -10.93
C LYS A 150 12.80 8.96 -9.48
N LEU A 151 12.57 7.68 -9.21
CA LEU A 151 12.67 7.11 -7.87
C LEU A 151 14.15 6.88 -7.53
N PRO A 152 14.62 7.31 -6.36
CA PRO A 152 16.00 7.03 -5.93
C PRO A 152 16.25 5.52 -5.90
N HIS A 153 17.31 5.09 -6.57
CA HIS A 153 17.73 3.69 -6.56
C HIS A 153 19.25 3.61 -6.52
N TRP A 154 19.76 2.63 -5.80
CA TRP A 154 21.20 2.38 -5.65
C TRP A 154 21.46 0.90 -5.35
N THR A 155 22.71 0.51 -5.39
CA THR A 155 23.17 -0.85 -5.09
C THR A 155 24.29 -0.83 -4.07
N ASP A 156 24.33 -1.85 -3.22
CA ASP A 156 25.43 -2.15 -2.33
C ASP A 156 25.74 -3.66 -2.42
N GLY A 157 26.84 -4.00 -3.10
CA GLY A 157 27.17 -5.37 -3.43
C GLY A 157 26.03 -6.08 -4.19
N PRO A 158 25.54 -7.24 -3.69
CA PRO A 158 24.47 -7.98 -4.34
C PRO A 158 23.06 -7.46 -4.01
N VAL A 159 22.96 -6.34 -3.30
CA VAL A 159 21.69 -5.76 -2.84
C VAL A 159 21.35 -4.51 -3.63
N SER A 160 20.14 -4.42 -4.13
CA SER A 160 19.60 -3.20 -4.73
C SER A 160 18.48 -2.62 -3.88
N TYR A 161 18.42 -1.31 -3.85
CA TYR A 161 17.47 -0.50 -3.09
C TYR A 161 16.72 0.43 -4.03
N ARG A 162 15.42 0.62 -3.79
CA ARG A 162 14.60 1.64 -4.45
C ARG A 162 13.69 2.30 -3.44
N LEU A 163 13.87 3.60 -3.23
CA LEU A 163 13.00 4.38 -2.35
C LEU A 163 11.73 4.79 -3.12
N ILE A 164 10.61 4.17 -2.80
CA ILE A 164 9.32 4.39 -3.45
C ILE A 164 8.68 5.68 -2.94
N ALA A 165 8.60 5.87 -1.62
CA ALA A 165 8.00 7.06 -1.04
C ALA A 165 8.71 7.47 0.27
N GLY A 166 8.69 8.76 0.56
CA GLY A 166 9.24 9.35 1.79
C GLY A 166 10.75 9.53 1.77
N GLU A 167 11.38 9.39 2.95
CA GLU A 167 12.79 9.68 3.15
C GLU A 167 13.44 8.66 4.09
N ILE A 168 14.57 8.07 3.69
CA ILE A 168 15.35 7.11 4.49
C ILE A 168 16.77 7.01 3.92
N MET A 169 17.75 6.64 4.73
CA MET A 169 19.16 6.42 4.31
C MET A 169 19.73 7.61 3.53
N GLY A 170 19.38 8.85 3.94
CA GLY A 170 19.79 10.07 3.26
C GLY A 170 19.23 10.27 1.85
N GLN A 171 18.30 9.45 1.41
CA GLN A 171 17.58 9.56 0.14
C GLN A 171 16.18 10.09 0.35
N LYS A 172 15.67 10.86 -0.62
CA LYS A 172 14.32 11.42 -0.63
C LYS A 172 13.62 11.13 -1.95
N SER A 173 12.45 10.52 -1.87
CA SER A 173 11.59 10.27 -3.04
C SER A 173 10.90 11.56 -3.51
N ALA A 174 10.62 11.64 -4.80
CA ALA A 174 9.82 12.72 -5.40
C ALA A 174 8.31 12.60 -5.11
N VAL A 175 7.85 11.50 -4.50
CA VAL A 175 6.44 11.32 -4.10
C VAL A 175 6.10 12.32 -2.99
N PRO A 176 5.06 13.16 -3.17
CA PRO A 176 4.73 14.22 -2.22
C PRO A 176 3.97 13.67 -0.99
N VAL A 177 4.71 13.11 -0.05
CA VAL A 177 4.16 12.58 1.21
C VAL A 177 3.79 13.73 2.16
N HIS A 178 2.74 13.51 2.97
CA HIS A 178 2.19 14.51 3.88
C HIS A 178 2.56 14.30 5.36
N SER A 179 3.31 13.25 5.66
CA SER A 179 3.82 12.94 7.00
C SER A 179 5.18 12.24 6.88
N PRO A 180 6.00 12.25 7.95
CA PRO A 180 7.26 11.51 7.95
C PRO A 180 6.99 10.01 7.79
N LEU A 181 7.47 9.45 6.67
CA LEU A 181 7.33 8.03 6.35
C LEU A 181 8.43 7.55 5.40
N TYR A 182 8.52 6.25 5.24
CA TYR A 182 9.33 5.60 4.22
C TYR A 182 8.65 4.34 3.69
N LEU A 183 8.86 4.07 2.40
CA LEU A 183 8.54 2.83 1.72
C LEU A 183 9.70 2.52 0.78
N ILE A 184 10.46 1.47 1.09
CA ILE A 184 11.65 1.08 0.35
C ILE A 184 11.59 -0.38 -0.09
N GLU A 185 11.90 -0.64 -1.36
CA GLU A 185 12.11 -1.96 -1.93
C GLU A 185 13.58 -2.36 -1.76
N ILE A 186 13.83 -3.58 -1.31
CA ILE A 186 15.17 -4.17 -1.20
C ILE A 186 15.16 -5.53 -1.89
N LYS A 187 16.10 -5.73 -2.83
CA LYS A 187 16.27 -7.00 -3.56
C LYS A 187 17.68 -7.51 -3.38
N ALA A 188 17.81 -8.80 -3.13
CA ALA A 188 19.10 -9.47 -3.02
C ALA A 188 19.26 -10.53 -4.12
N THR A 189 20.30 -10.40 -4.94
CA THR A 189 20.65 -11.39 -5.97
C THR A 189 21.46 -12.57 -5.43
N GLU A 190 22.15 -12.36 -4.30
CA GLU A 190 22.86 -13.36 -3.53
C GLU A 190 22.48 -13.21 -2.06
N GLN A 191 22.88 -14.17 -1.21
CA GLN A 191 22.65 -14.03 0.22
C GLN A 191 23.37 -12.80 0.78
N ALA A 192 22.63 -11.96 1.48
CA ALA A 192 23.18 -10.72 2.07
C ALA A 192 22.52 -10.41 3.41
N THR A 193 23.30 -9.82 4.32
CA THR A 193 22.80 -9.29 5.59
C THR A 193 22.49 -7.80 5.43
N ILE A 194 21.31 -7.40 5.86
CA ILE A 194 20.80 -6.03 5.79
C ILE A 194 20.82 -5.43 7.18
N GLU A 195 21.57 -4.36 7.36
CA GLU A 195 21.67 -3.56 8.59
C GLU A 195 21.01 -2.20 8.36
N ILE A 196 19.69 -2.11 8.56
CA ILE A 196 18.90 -0.89 8.29
C ILE A 196 18.25 -0.33 9.57
N GLY A 197 18.36 -1.02 10.70
CA GLY A 197 17.62 -0.67 11.92
C GLY A 197 17.86 0.76 12.41
N SER A 198 19.08 1.29 12.29
CA SER A 198 19.42 2.65 12.69
C SER A 198 18.79 3.74 11.82
N GLU A 199 18.32 3.39 10.63
CA GLU A 199 17.70 4.32 9.68
C GLU A 199 16.18 4.38 9.83
N LEU A 200 15.57 3.39 10.53
CA LEU A 200 14.13 3.30 10.70
C LEU A 200 13.68 4.23 11.84
N PHE A 201 12.48 4.79 11.70
CA PHE A 201 11.86 5.63 12.71
C PHE A 201 10.36 5.39 12.82
N GLY A 202 9.77 5.78 13.94
CA GLY A 202 8.36 5.56 14.22
C GLY A 202 7.99 4.08 14.30
N GLU A 203 6.89 3.67 13.72
CA GLU A 203 6.50 2.27 13.56
C GLU A 203 7.05 1.71 12.25
N SER A 204 7.49 0.46 12.27
CA SER A 204 8.13 -0.20 11.13
C SER A 204 7.57 -1.58 10.89
N ALA A 205 7.46 -1.95 9.61
CA ALA A 205 7.14 -3.31 9.20
C ALA A 205 7.88 -3.68 7.90
N LEU A 206 8.03 -4.98 7.70
CA LEU A 206 8.65 -5.57 6.52
C LEU A 206 7.67 -6.54 5.87
N TYR A 207 7.38 -6.36 4.60
CA TYR A 207 6.63 -7.29 3.77
C TYR A 207 7.57 -8.11 2.89
N ILE A 208 7.45 -9.43 2.94
CA ILE A 208 8.22 -10.35 2.09
C ILE A 208 7.37 -10.65 0.85
N LEU A 209 7.80 -10.14 -0.31
CA LEU A 209 7.14 -10.41 -1.58
C LEU A 209 7.57 -11.78 -2.12
N GLU A 210 8.88 -12.02 -2.16
CA GLU A 210 9.50 -13.23 -2.71
C GLU A 210 10.71 -13.64 -1.88
N GLY A 211 11.09 -14.93 -1.97
CA GLY A 211 12.27 -15.47 -1.31
C GLY A 211 12.07 -15.70 0.18
N GLU A 212 13.12 -15.62 0.96
CA GLU A 212 13.13 -15.90 2.39
C GLU A 212 14.07 -14.97 3.14
N ILE A 213 13.70 -14.61 4.36
CA ILE A 213 14.58 -13.90 5.28
C ILE A 213 14.83 -14.71 6.55
N LEU A 214 16.01 -14.52 7.12
CA LEU A 214 16.41 -15.10 8.40
C LEU A 214 16.63 -13.97 9.40
N SER A 215 16.04 -14.12 10.59
CA SER A 215 16.30 -13.22 11.72
C SER A 215 16.47 -14.06 12.97
N GLY A 216 17.68 -14.08 13.52
CA GLY A 216 18.07 -15.01 14.55
C GLY A 216 18.02 -16.46 14.07
N GLU A 217 17.28 -17.31 14.78
CA GLU A 217 17.06 -18.74 14.42
C GLU A 217 15.77 -18.94 13.57
N HIS A 218 15.04 -17.87 13.25
CA HIS A 218 13.77 -17.95 12.54
C HIS A 218 13.92 -17.66 11.05
N VAL A 219 13.19 -18.44 10.25
CA VAL A 219 13.03 -18.24 8.80
C VAL A 219 11.62 -17.71 8.56
N TYR A 220 11.50 -16.65 7.75
CA TYR A 220 10.23 -16.06 7.37
C TYR A 220 10.04 -16.15 5.85
N TYR A 221 8.80 -16.36 5.45
CA TYR A 221 8.40 -16.72 4.09
C TYR A 221 7.58 -15.62 3.42
N PRO A 222 7.40 -15.68 2.09
CA PRO A 222 6.59 -14.72 1.33
C PRO A 222 5.16 -14.58 1.86
N LYS A 223 4.52 -13.45 1.51
CA LYS A 223 3.14 -13.12 1.84
C LYS A 223 2.88 -12.87 3.33
N HIS A 224 3.92 -12.46 4.04
CA HIS A 224 3.85 -12.08 5.45
C HIS A 224 4.34 -10.64 5.65
N ILE A 225 3.64 -9.90 6.50
CA ILE A 225 4.18 -8.69 7.12
C ILE A 225 4.75 -9.06 8.49
N LEU A 226 5.96 -8.63 8.73
CA LEU A 226 6.62 -8.70 10.04
C LEU A 226 6.60 -7.31 10.64
N VAL A 227 5.83 -7.11 11.71
CA VAL A 227 5.78 -5.83 12.43
C VAL A 227 6.84 -5.81 13.50
N ALA A 228 7.68 -4.77 13.53
CA ALA A 228 8.71 -4.60 14.53
C ALA A 228 8.14 -4.25 15.92
N ASN A 229 8.83 -4.63 16.99
CA ASN A 229 8.50 -4.24 18.37
C ASN A 229 8.77 -2.77 18.65
N ASP A 230 9.85 -2.27 18.05
CA ASP A 230 10.27 -0.88 18.07
C ASP A 230 10.85 -0.55 16.68
N ALA A 231 11.27 0.67 16.45
CA ALA A 231 11.81 1.11 15.15
C ALA A 231 13.04 0.30 14.68
N THR A 232 13.61 -0.53 15.54
CA THR A 232 14.80 -1.33 15.24
C THR A 232 14.40 -2.71 14.73
N LEU A 233 14.07 -2.86 13.45
CA LEU A 233 14.30 -4.12 12.75
C LEU A 233 15.82 -4.33 12.74
N CYS A 234 16.36 -4.91 13.80
CA CYS A 234 17.76 -5.32 13.84
C CYS A 234 18.06 -6.16 12.60
N GLY A 235 19.29 -6.12 12.11
CA GLY A 235 19.72 -6.76 10.88
C GLY A 235 19.10 -8.15 10.64
N PHE A 236 18.76 -8.39 9.40
CA PHE A 236 18.22 -9.65 8.92
C PHE A 236 19.00 -10.10 7.69
N THR A 237 18.99 -11.41 7.43
CA THR A 237 19.65 -11.97 6.25
C THR A 237 18.61 -12.31 5.20
N MET A 238 18.78 -11.79 4.00
CA MET A 238 18.02 -12.15 2.80
C MET A 238 18.73 -13.30 2.09
N LYS A 239 18.01 -14.35 1.69
CA LYS A 239 18.54 -15.36 0.77
C LYS A 239 18.57 -14.81 -0.67
N ALA A 240 19.32 -15.46 -1.55
CA ALA A 240 19.34 -15.13 -2.98
C ALA A 240 17.93 -15.14 -3.59
N GLY A 241 17.61 -14.16 -4.42
CA GLY A 241 16.29 -14.01 -5.07
C GLY A 241 15.20 -13.47 -4.15
N THR A 242 15.56 -12.91 -2.97
CA THR A 242 14.58 -12.33 -2.05
C THR A 242 14.28 -10.88 -2.40
N THR A 243 12.98 -10.53 -2.36
CA THR A 243 12.47 -9.16 -2.48
C THR A 243 11.62 -8.83 -1.27
N VAL A 244 11.95 -7.74 -0.59
CA VAL A 244 11.20 -7.23 0.56
C VAL A 244 10.85 -5.76 0.39
N TYR A 245 9.77 -5.34 1.05
CA TYR A 245 9.37 -3.93 1.20
C TYR A 245 9.41 -3.58 2.67
N ILE A 246 10.22 -2.59 3.06
CA ILE A 246 10.20 -2.04 4.41
C ILE A 246 9.43 -0.73 4.35
N PHE A 247 8.47 -0.60 5.25
CA PHE A 247 7.62 0.58 5.32
C PHE A 247 7.34 0.96 6.77
N GLY A 248 7.10 2.24 6.98
CA GLY A 248 6.84 2.75 8.30
C GLY A 248 6.86 4.27 8.35
N GLY A 249 6.87 4.83 9.55
CA GLY A 249 6.91 6.26 9.79
C GLY A 249 6.30 6.63 11.12
N GLU A 250 6.18 7.93 11.37
CA GLU A 250 5.62 8.44 12.61
C GLU A 250 4.14 8.11 12.72
N PRO A 251 3.70 7.43 13.80
CA PRO A 251 2.30 7.17 14.04
C PRO A 251 1.56 8.48 14.36
N PHE A 252 0.30 8.58 13.96
CA PHE A 252 -0.52 9.72 14.36
C PHE A 252 -0.91 9.63 15.83
N PRO A 253 -1.01 10.77 16.54
CA PRO A 253 -1.44 10.79 17.93
C PRO A 253 -2.92 10.40 18.10
N GLU A 254 -3.75 10.58 17.05
CA GLU A 254 -5.16 10.21 17.06
C GLU A 254 -5.39 8.91 16.27
N GLU A 255 -6.42 8.16 16.70
CA GLU A 255 -6.90 7.01 15.98
C GLU A 255 -7.41 7.39 14.58
N ARG A 256 -7.18 6.51 13.57
CA ARG A 256 -7.81 6.59 12.26
C ARG A 256 -8.93 5.57 12.16
N PHE A 257 -10.16 6.08 11.96
CA PHE A 257 -11.32 5.26 11.66
C PHE A 257 -11.32 4.92 10.18
N ILE A 258 -11.61 3.66 9.87
CA ILE A 258 -11.65 3.14 8.50
C ILE A 258 -13.00 2.49 8.30
N PHE A 259 -13.74 2.97 7.31
CA PHE A 259 -14.94 2.33 6.82
C PHE A 259 -14.90 2.31 5.28
N TRP A 260 -14.95 1.13 4.69
CA TRP A 260 -14.83 0.93 3.25
C TRP A 260 -13.58 1.65 2.71
N ASN A 261 -13.75 2.69 1.85
CA ASN A 261 -12.66 3.47 1.27
C ASN A 261 -12.46 4.83 1.97
N PHE A 262 -13.08 5.03 3.11
CA PHE A 262 -13.03 6.28 3.89
C PHE A 262 -12.12 6.12 5.10
N VAL A 263 -11.21 7.05 5.27
CA VAL A 263 -10.34 7.17 6.44
C VAL A 263 -10.51 8.55 7.03
N SER A 264 -10.63 8.66 8.35
CA SER A 264 -10.67 9.95 9.05
C SER A 264 -10.34 9.78 10.52
N SER A 265 -9.88 10.85 11.16
CA SER A 265 -9.76 10.99 12.61
C SER A 265 -11.12 11.23 13.28
N SER A 266 -12.20 11.47 12.51
CA SER A 266 -13.58 11.71 13.00
C SER A 266 -14.54 10.65 12.48
N LYS A 267 -15.32 10.03 13.39
CA LYS A 267 -16.41 9.12 13.02
C LYS A 267 -17.53 9.85 12.30
N GLU A 268 -17.83 11.07 12.72
CA GLU A 268 -18.86 11.93 12.12
C GLU A 268 -18.52 12.22 10.65
N ARG A 269 -17.23 12.45 10.35
CA ARG A 269 -16.77 12.65 8.97
C ARG A 269 -16.95 11.41 8.10
N ILE A 270 -16.72 10.21 8.66
CA ILE A 270 -17.00 8.93 7.98
C ILE A 270 -18.51 8.82 7.68
N GLU A 271 -19.40 9.09 8.65
CA GLU A 271 -20.84 9.03 8.43
C GLU A 271 -21.31 10.07 7.39
N GLN A 272 -20.72 11.26 7.40
CA GLN A 272 -20.98 12.28 6.39
C GLN A 272 -20.57 11.78 4.98
N ALA A 273 -19.38 11.19 4.83
CA ALA A 273 -18.91 10.67 3.55
C ALA A 273 -19.82 9.54 3.01
N LYS A 274 -20.33 8.66 3.87
CA LYS A 274 -21.31 7.63 3.52
C LYS A 274 -22.59 8.27 2.95
N ALA A 275 -23.16 9.24 3.67
CA ALA A 275 -24.36 9.96 3.25
C ALA A 275 -24.12 10.74 1.94
N ASP A 276 -22.95 11.33 1.77
CA ASP A 276 -22.57 12.06 0.55
C ASP A 276 -22.45 11.12 -0.64
N TRP A 277 -21.86 9.93 -0.45
CA TRP A 277 -21.78 8.93 -1.51
C TRP A 277 -23.15 8.38 -1.89
N GLU A 278 -23.99 8.02 -0.92
CA GLU A 278 -25.35 7.54 -1.19
C GLU A 278 -26.20 8.59 -1.94
N ALA A 279 -26.05 9.85 -1.59
CA ALA A 279 -26.78 10.98 -2.18
C ALA A 279 -26.13 11.52 -3.49
N ASP A 280 -25.11 10.83 -4.04
CA ASP A 280 -24.41 11.24 -5.28
C ASP A 280 -23.82 12.66 -5.22
N ARG A 281 -23.28 13.05 -4.05
CA ARG A 281 -22.66 14.37 -3.83
C ARG A 281 -21.16 14.43 -4.10
N PHE A 282 -20.51 13.28 -4.28
CA PHE A 282 -19.12 13.26 -4.73
C PHE A 282 -18.98 13.67 -6.20
N PRO A 283 -17.87 14.31 -6.60
CA PRO A 283 -17.63 14.63 -8.00
C PRO A 283 -17.53 13.35 -8.83
N ARG A 284 -17.95 13.43 -10.11
CA ARG A 284 -17.93 12.28 -11.01
C ARG A 284 -16.63 12.22 -11.81
N VAL A 285 -16.19 11.00 -12.12
CA VAL A 285 -15.09 10.76 -13.05
C VAL A 285 -15.57 11.06 -14.46
N PRO A 286 -14.90 11.96 -15.23
CA PRO A 286 -15.28 12.28 -16.60
C PRO A 286 -15.34 11.03 -17.49
N GLY A 287 -16.46 10.85 -18.20
CA GLY A 287 -16.66 9.74 -19.14
C GLY A 287 -17.05 8.39 -18.49
N GLU A 288 -17.18 8.34 -17.17
CA GLU A 288 -17.64 7.14 -16.45
C GLU A 288 -19.11 7.30 -16.01
N THR A 289 -19.88 6.23 -16.15
CA THR A 289 -21.31 6.20 -15.78
C THR A 289 -21.61 5.21 -14.64
N GLU A 290 -20.70 4.28 -14.42
CA GLU A 290 -20.80 3.28 -13.36
C GLU A 290 -20.36 3.86 -12.02
N ARG A 291 -20.72 3.18 -10.93
CA ARG A 291 -20.20 3.46 -9.59
C ARG A 291 -20.30 2.22 -8.69
N VAL A 292 -19.36 2.06 -7.79
CA VAL A 292 -19.41 1.01 -6.77
C VAL A 292 -20.40 1.42 -5.68
N PRO A 293 -21.42 0.60 -5.36
CA PRO A 293 -22.35 0.92 -4.27
C PRO A 293 -21.66 0.88 -2.91
N LEU A 294 -22.17 1.65 -1.96
CA LEU A 294 -21.73 1.57 -0.57
C LEU A 294 -21.97 0.14 -0.03
N PRO A 295 -21.01 -0.50 0.64
CA PRO A 295 -21.20 -1.84 1.17
C PRO A 295 -22.32 -1.84 2.23
N VAL A 296 -23.26 -2.79 2.11
CA VAL A 296 -24.33 -2.96 3.09
C VAL A 296 -23.72 -3.46 4.40
N SER A 297 -23.89 -2.72 5.48
CA SER A 297 -23.39 -3.14 6.79
C SER A 297 -24.11 -4.45 7.19
N GLN A 298 -23.35 -5.52 7.44
CA GLN A 298 -23.86 -6.82 7.88
C GLN A 298 -24.54 -6.80 9.27
N LEU A 299 -24.65 -5.63 9.90
CA LEU A 299 -25.29 -5.47 11.21
C LEU A 299 -26.82 -5.46 11.18
N LYS A 300 -27.45 -5.41 10.00
CA LYS A 300 -28.93 -5.50 9.89
C LYS A 300 -29.49 -6.92 9.81
N ALA A 301 -28.67 -7.96 9.76
CA ALA A 301 -29.12 -9.35 9.61
C ALA A 301 -29.35 -10.11 10.94
N LYS A 302 -29.34 -9.44 12.09
CA LYS A 302 -29.59 -10.07 13.41
C LYS A 302 -30.84 -9.55 14.13
N SER A 303 -31.76 -8.89 13.43
CA SER A 303 -33.07 -8.48 13.98
C SER A 303 -34.18 -8.79 13.00
N SER A 304 -34.42 -10.09 12.82
CA SER A 304 -35.70 -10.66 12.35
C SER A 304 -35.85 -12.06 12.90
#